data_81984e609cbb71a7d2e196c4aa89eb15
#
_entry.id   81984e609cbb71a7d2e196c4aa89eb15
#
_cell.length_a   1.000
_cell.length_b   1.000
_cell.length_c   1.000
_cell.angle_alpha   90.00
_cell.angle_beta   90.00
_cell.angle_gamma   90.00
#
_symmetry.space_group_name_H-M   'P 1'
#
loop_
_entity.id
_entity.type
_entity.pdbx_description
1 polymer ?
#
loop_
_entity_poly.entity_id
_entity_poly.type
_entity_poly.pdbx_seq_one_letter_code
_entity_poly.pdbx_strand_id
1 'polypeptide(L)'
;MSARGPGAVIMFECERFETAKRRTGLCAAALLLGLHAGPAWAQVPAPVPPTLPLPVPAPAPVQPPTIGGAVGATPVQPGPPPATQQAPLRLSAQFAAGDRKPIRSGLVWRILSETADGSPPRIVGRSADAEPLFSLEPGTYLLHAAYGFASGTKRVTLGPQGLREQVAISAGGLSLGGSIGDAPIAPAQLGFQIFVPLQGNSEGRLVTNARGGELVRLPEGTYHIVSTYGDSNAIQRADVKVESGRVTDATLHHRAARVTLKLVAAAGGEAFAGTAFSVLTPGGDVIREAIGAFPQVILAEGDYVLIARQEGQVFSRDFKVESGLDRDIEVLAR
;
A
#
# COMPACT_ATOMS: atom_id res chain seq x y z
N MET A 1 43.33 -19.38 6.14
CA MET A 1 42.74 -20.13 5.00
C MET A 1 41.25 -20.02 5.13
N SER A 2 40.67 -19.12 4.35
CA SER A 2 39.24 -18.75 4.41
C SER A 2 38.56 -19.25 3.13
N ALA A 3 37.58 -20.13 3.27
CA ALA A 3 36.77 -20.61 2.17
C ALA A 3 35.46 -19.81 2.09
N ARG A 4 35.31 -19.00 1.05
CA ARG A 4 34.03 -18.39 0.64
C ARG A 4 33.28 -19.43 -0.20
N GLY A 5 32.05 -19.76 0.20
CA GLY A 5 31.12 -20.53 -0.60
C GLY A 5 30.43 -19.67 -1.66
N PRO A 6 30.09 -20.23 -2.82
CA PRO A 6 29.49 -19.48 -3.94
C PRO A 6 27.99 -19.23 -3.76
N GLY A 7 27.59 -18.02 -4.06
CA GLY A 7 26.17 -17.63 -4.18
C GLY A 7 25.54 -18.31 -5.40
N ALA A 8 24.38 -18.92 -5.20
CA ALA A 8 23.59 -19.53 -6.27
C ALA A 8 22.94 -18.45 -7.14
N VAL A 9 23.40 -18.37 -8.40
CA VAL A 9 22.74 -17.63 -9.48
C VAL A 9 21.66 -18.54 -10.03
N ILE A 10 20.40 -18.20 -9.85
CA ILE A 10 19.28 -18.88 -10.50
C ILE A 10 18.98 -18.16 -11.81
N MET A 11 19.42 -18.77 -12.93
CA MET A 11 18.96 -18.45 -14.28
C MET A 11 17.63 -19.15 -14.51
N PHE A 12 16.59 -18.41 -14.87
CA PHE A 12 15.38 -18.97 -15.42
C PHE A 12 15.27 -18.60 -16.90
N GLU A 13 15.25 -19.65 -17.72
CA GLU A 13 14.95 -19.61 -19.15
C GLU A 13 13.46 -19.32 -19.38
N CYS A 14 13.21 -18.49 -20.38
CA CYS A 14 11.87 -18.09 -20.83
C CYS A 14 11.40 -19.09 -21.89
N GLU A 15 10.45 -19.95 -21.59
CA GLU A 15 9.76 -20.78 -22.57
C GLU A 15 8.61 -20.04 -23.23
N ARG A 16 8.62 -20.15 -24.56
CA ARG A 16 7.59 -19.62 -25.49
C ARG A 16 6.28 -20.37 -25.32
N PHE A 17 5.19 -19.67 -25.26
CA PHE A 17 3.88 -20.21 -25.61
C PHE A 17 3.32 -19.49 -26.84
N GLU A 18 3.10 -20.31 -27.88
CA GLU A 18 2.55 -19.94 -29.19
C GLU A 18 1.04 -20.20 -29.23
N THR A 19 0.34 -19.25 -29.82
CA THR A 19 -0.91 -19.33 -30.57
C THR A 19 -2.19 -19.97 -30.03
N ALA A 20 -3.26 -19.18 -30.01
CA ALA A 20 -4.57 -19.60 -30.55
C ALA A 20 -5.36 -18.42 -31.15
N LYS A 21 -5.70 -18.61 -32.40
CA LYS A 21 -6.42 -17.76 -33.37
C LYS A 21 -7.96 -17.86 -33.24
N ARG A 22 -8.64 -16.80 -33.68
CA ARG A 22 -10.05 -16.70 -34.18
C ARG A 22 -11.12 -16.33 -33.12
N ARG A 23 -12.03 -15.38 -33.35
CA ARG A 23 -12.90 -15.12 -34.52
C ARG A 23 -13.53 -13.73 -34.45
N THR A 24 -13.66 -13.14 -35.62
CA THR A 24 -14.54 -12.09 -36.16
C THR A 24 -15.91 -11.91 -35.49
N GLY A 25 -16.31 -10.65 -35.29
CA GLY A 25 -17.69 -10.21 -35.13
C GLY A 25 -17.82 -8.71 -35.40
N LEU A 26 -18.12 -8.36 -36.68
CA LEU A 26 -18.62 -7.04 -37.08
C LEU A 26 -19.96 -6.77 -36.40
N CYS A 27 -20.16 -5.57 -35.86
CA CYS A 27 -21.46 -4.90 -35.85
C CYS A 27 -21.25 -3.40 -36.00
N ALA A 28 -21.86 -2.88 -37.05
CA ALA A 28 -21.88 -1.50 -37.47
C ALA A 28 -22.99 -0.70 -36.77
N ALA A 29 -22.80 0.63 -36.78
CA ALA A 29 -23.78 1.70 -36.87
C ALA A 29 -24.58 2.07 -35.61
N ALA A 30 -24.51 3.28 -35.13
CA ALA A 30 -25.40 4.37 -35.57
C ALA A 30 -25.08 5.65 -34.76
N LEU A 31 -24.79 6.70 -35.51
CA LEU A 31 -24.84 8.10 -35.04
C LEU A 31 -26.28 8.42 -34.64
N LEU A 32 -26.49 8.91 -33.39
CA LEU A 32 -27.66 9.73 -33.07
C LEU A 32 -27.17 10.90 -32.20
N LEU A 33 -27.14 12.09 -32.83
CA LEU A 33 -27.09 13.37 -32.12
C LEU A 33 -28.37 13.51 -31.28
N GLY A 34 -28.24 13.49 -29.98
CA GLY A 34 -29.28 13.85 -29.01
C GLY A 34 -28.81 15.02 -28.16
N LEU A 35 -29.27 16.25 -28.49
CA LEU A 35 -29.25 17.37 -27.56
C LEU A 35 -30.08 16.96 -26.33
N HIS A 36 -29.45 16.79 -25.18
CA HIS A 36 -30.16 16.70 -23.91
C HIS A 36 -29.85 17.94 -23.08
N ALA A 37 -30.89 18.77 -22.92
CA ALA A 37 -30.99 19.81 -21.92
C ALA A 37 -30.83 19.15 -20.53
N GLY A 38 -29.88 19.65 -19.73
CA GLY A 38 -29.65 19.17 -18.36
C GLY A 38 -30.83 19.49 -17.46
N PRO A 39 -31.22 18.60 -16.54
CA PRO A 39 -32.21 18.90 -15.54
C PRO A 39 -31.63 19.88 -14.52
N ALA A 40 -32.43 20.93 -14.24
CA ALA A 40 -32.22 21.88 -13.16
C ALA A 40 -32.19 21.13 -11.83
N TRP A 41 -31.11 21.29 -11.07
CA TRP A 41 -30.99 20.79 -9.71
C TRP A 41 -31.99 21.51 -8.80
N ALA A 42 -33.07 20.82 -8.46
CA ALA A 42 -33.96 21.26 -7.42
C ALA A 42 -33.21 21.31 -6.08
N GLN A 43 -33.04 22.46 -5.52
CA GLN A 43 -32.53 22.66 -4.16
C GLN A 43 -33.48 21.99 -3.17
N VAL A 44 -33.03 20.92 -2.53
CA VAL A 44 -33.72 20.32 -1.39
C VAL A 44 -33.59 21.29 -0.22
N PRO A 45 -34.69 21.75 0.38
CA PRO A 45 -34.62 22.60 1.56
C PRO A 45 -34.00 21.85 2.73
N ALA A 46 -33.08 22.50 3.45
CA ALA A 46 -32.44 21.98 4.62
C ALA A 46 -33.48 21.56 5.69
N PRO A 47 -33.25 20.42 6.38
CA PRO A 47 -34.15 20.02 7.47
C PRO A 47 -34.08 21.03 8.61
N VAL A 48 -35.26 21.52 9.02
CA VAL A 48 -35.43 22.39 10.18
C VAL A 48 -35.03 21.60 11.43
N PRO A 49 -34.16 22.14 12.31
CA PRO A 49 -33.80 21.44 13.56
C PRO A 49 -35.04 21.31 14.46
N PRO A 50 -35.24 20.20 15.14
CA PRO A 50 -36.35 20.02 16.06
C PRO A 50 -36.23 21.04 17.22
N THR A 51 -37.26 21.83 17.39
CA THR A 51 -37.44 22.70 18.55
C THR A 51 -37.54 21.85 19.81
N LEU A 52 -36.57 22.03 20.70
CA LEU A 52 -36.59 21.41 22.03
C LEU A 52 -37.78 21.97 22.82
N PRO A 53 -38.60 21.16 23.46
CA PRO A 53 -39.67 21.65 24.34
C PRO A 53 -39.06 22.37 25.55
N LEU A 54 -39.64 23.52 25.89
CA LEU A 54 -39.29 24.31 27.07
C LEU A 54 -39.45 23.45 28.33
N PRO A 55 -38.57 23.59 29.34
CA PRO A 55 -38.68 22.84 30.58
C PRO A 55 -39.96 23.25 31.32
N VAL A 56 -40.79 22.28 31.64
CA VAL A 56 -41.96 22.43 32.51
C VAL A 56 -41.44 22.71 33.93
N PRO A 57 -41.95 23.75 34.63
CA PRO A 57 -41.53 24.02 35.99
C PRO A 57 -41.93 22.85 36.90
N ALA A 58 -40.98 22.38 37.72
CA ALA A 58 -41.19 21.31 38.68
C ALA A 58 -42.20 21.75 39.74
N PRO A 59 -43.14 20.87 40.13
CA PRO A 59 -44.03 21.16 41.25
C PRO A 59 -43.27 21.32 42.54
N ALA A 60 -43.66 22.32 43.37
CA ALA A 60 -43.04 22.58 44.68
C ALA A 60 -43.14 21.37 45.62
N PRO A 61 -42.12 21.13 46.41
CA PRO A 61 -42.13 20.00 47.37
C PRO A 61 -43.20 20.19 48.44
N VAL A 62 -44.15 19.27 48.48
CA VAL A 62 -45.13 19.16 49.57
C VAL A 62 -44.41 18.60 50.79
N GLN A 63 -44.31 19.37 51.85
CA GLN A 63 -43.76 18.89 53.14
C GLN A 63 -44.76 17.92 53.78
N PRO A 64 -44.36 16.73 54.19
CA PRO A 64 -45.22 15.86 54.97
C PRO A 64 -45.23 16.32 56.43
N PRO A 65 -46.35 16.08 57.15
CA PRO A 65 -46.49 16.48 58.55
C PRO A 65 -45.50 15.74 59.48
N THR A 66 -44.89 16.51 60.36
CA THR A 66 -43.97 16.01 61.38
C THR A 66 -44.77 15.21 62.43
N ILE A 67 -44.56 13.91 62.48
CA ILE A 67 -44.93 13.09 63.65
C ILE A 67 -43.67 12.68 64.34
N GLY A 68 -43.50 13.16 65.55
CA GLY A 68 -42.36 12.86 66.40
C GLY A 68 -42.32 11.39 66.86
N GLY A 69 -41.13 10.83 66.96
CA GLY A 69 -40.90 9.52 67.51
C GLY A 69 -39.43 9.10 67.25
N ALA A 70 -38.56 9.43 68.20
CA ALA A 70 -37.14 9.07 68.14
C ALA A 70 -36.96 7.57 68.29
N VAL A 71 -36.27 6.94 67.36
CA VAL A 71 -35.35 5.83 67.63
C VAL A 71 -34.13 5.99 66.71
N GLY A 72 -32.95 6.17 67.30
CA GLY A 72 -31.71 6.41 66.59
C GLY A 72 -31.36 5.24 65.71
N ALA A 73 -31.54 5.42 64.41
CA ALA A 73 -30.87 4.64 63.40
C ALA A 73 -29.71 5.50 62.87
N THR A 74 -28.50 5.11 63.22
CA THR A 74 -27.27 5.64 62.61
C THR A 74 -27.39 5.51 61.07
N PRO A 75 -27.22 6.59 60.29
CA PRO A 75 -27.19 6.46 58.85
C PRO A 75 -25.99 5.59 58.49
N VAL A 76 -26.25 4.41 57.92
CA VAL A 76 -25.24 3.61 57.26
C VAL A 76 -24.81 4.41 56.06
N GLN A 77 -23.65 5.06 56.20
CA GLN A 77 -22.97 5.71 55.06
C GLN A 77 -22.68 4.62 54.04
N PRO A 78 -23.11 4.75 52.77
CA PRO A 78 -22.68 3.83 51.73
C PRO A 78 -21.16 3.82 51.73
N GLY A 79 -20.56 2.67 51.96
CA GLY A 79 -19.10 2.52 51.88
C GLY A 79 -18.63 2.98 50.50
N PRO A 80 -17.40 3.50 50.39
CA PRO A 80 -16.86 3.86 49.09
C PRO A 80 -17.03 2.68 48.14
N PRO A 81 -17.39 2.91 46.85
CA PRO A 81 -17.51 1.84 45.88
C PRO A 81 -16.20 1.02 45.89
N PRO A 82 -16.25 -0.30 45.77
CA PRO A 82 -15.06 -1.12 45.80
C PRO A 82 -14.09 -0.59 44.79
N ALA A 83 -12.87 -0.23 45.22
CA ALA A 83 -11.83 0.24 44.31
C ALA A 83 -11.62 -0.86 43.29
N THR A 84 -11.93 -0.56 42.04
CA THR A 84 -11.75 -1.48 40.91
C THR A 84 -10.27 -1.84 40.86
N GLN A 85 -9.93 -3.06 41.23
CA GLN A 85 -8.54 -3.52 41.29
C GLN A 85 -8.03 -3.62 39.88
N GLN A 86 -7.15 -2.70 39.49
CA GLN A 86 -6.46 -2.78 38.21
C GLN A 86 -5.24 -3.69 38.32
N ALA A 87 -5.05 -4.57 37.36
CA ALA A 87 -3.93 -5.49 37.28
C ALA A 87 -2.97 -5.08 36.14
N PRO A 88 -1.64 -5.20 36.35
CA PRO A 88 -0.66 -4.85 35.33
C PRO A 88 -0.61 -5.91 34.21
N LEU A 89 -0.74 -5.49 32.98
CA LEU A 89 -0.54 -6.29 31.76
C LEU A 89 0.69 -5.78 31.02
N ARG A 90 1.78 -6.57 31.02
CA ARG A 90 3.01 -6.26 30.28
C ARG A 90 3.08 -7.10 29.03
N LEU A 91 3.30 -6.45 27.88
CA LEU A 91 3.31 -7.08 26.58
C LEU A 91 4.66 -6.95 25.89
N SER A 92 4.99 -7.94 25.07
CA SER A 92 6.09 -7.89 24.11
C SER A 92 5.71 -8.66 22.85
N ALA A 93 6.35 -8.37 21.71
CA ALA A 93 6.14 -9.09 20.46
C ALA A 93 7.46 -9.69 19.98
N GLN A 94 7.37 -10.80 19.24
CA GLN A 94 8.50 -11.53 18.68
C GLN A 94 8.14 -12.05 17.28
N PHE A 95 9.14 -12.31 16.42
CA PHE A 95 8.88 -12.75 15.05
C PHE A 95 8.43 -14.22 14.94
N ALA A 96 8.86 -15.08 15.84
CA ALA A 96 8.42 -16.46 15.90
C ALA A 96 8.13 -16.89 17.32
N ALA A 97 7.25 -17.86 17.49
CA ALA A 97 6.98 -18.43 18.82
C ALA A 97 8.28 -19.06 19.38
N GLY A 98 8.70 -18.58 20.57
CA GLY A 98 9.95 -19.05 21.20
C GLY A 98 11.19 -18.24 20.88
N ASP A 99 11.11 -17.22 20.03
CA ASP A 99 12.21 -16.27 19.81
C ASP A 99 12.55 -15.55 21.12
N ARG A 100 13.85 -15.42 21.43
CA ARG A 100 14.30 -14.71 22.62
C ARG A 100 14.46 -13.20 22.42
N LYS A 101 14.41 -12.75 21.16
CA LYS A 101 14.60 -11.33 20.83
C LYS A 101 13.25 -10.65 20.57
N PRO A 102 12.83 -9.72 21.44
CA PRO A 102 11.62 -8.96 21.20
C PRO A 102 11.80 -7.97 20.04
N ILE A 103 10.71 -7.67 19.37
CA ILE A 103 10.63 -6.59 18.36
C ILE A 103 10.71 -5.26 19.11
N ARG A 104 11.70 -4.42 18.80
CA ARG A 104 12.01 -3.21 19.57
C ARG A 104 11.38 -1.93 19.04
N SER A 105 10.81 -1.94 17.84
CA SER A 105 10.22 -0.75 17.23
C SER A 105 9.23 -1.09 16.12
N GLY A 106 8.35 -0.15 15.79
CA GLY A 106 7.39 -0.28 14.70
C GLY A 106 6.16 -1.11 15.04
N LEU A 107 5.92 -1.40 16.32
CA LEU A 107 4.74 -2.07 16.80
C LEU A 107 3.60 -1.08 17.06
N VAL A 108 2.38 -1.55 16.84
CA VAL A 108 1.15 -0.87 17.24
C VAL A 108 0.26 -1.88 17.97
N TRP A 109 0.03 -1.62 19.26
CA TRP A 109 -0.80 -2.46 20.11
C TRP A 109 -2.23 -1.96 20.18
N ARG A 110 -3.16 -2.89 20.20
CA ARG A 110 -4.57 -2.67 20.51
C ARG A 110 -5.03 -3.79 21.44
N ILE A 111 -5.60 -3.40 22.59
CA ILE A 111 -6.16 -4.33 23.56
C ILE A 111 -7.68 -4.19 23.45
N LEU A 112 -8.35 -5.29 23.21
CA LEU A 112 -9.81 -5.34 23.10
C LEU A 112 -10.35 -6.15 24.29
N SER A 113 -11.34 -5.60 25.02
CA SER A 113 -12.08 -6.35 26.03
C SER A 113 -13.11 -7.24 25.37
N GLU A 114 -13.21 -8.48 25.83
CA GLU A 114 -14.31 -9.38 25.49
C GLU A 114 -15.28 -9.45 26.68
N THR A 115 -16.55 -9.14 26.41
CA THR A 115 -17.63 -9.25 27.39
C THR A 115 -18.35 -10.59 27.22
N ALA A 116 -18.74 -11.19 28.36
CA ALA A 116 -19.43 -12.50 28.37
C ALA A 116 -20.84 -12.46 27.75
N ASP A 117 -21.40 -11.26 27.57
CA ASP A 117 -22.75 -11.03 27.00
C ASP A 117 -22.80 -11.04 25.47
N GLY A 118 -21.66 -11.31 24.79
CA GLY A 118 -21.56 -11.30 23.33
C GLY A 118 -21.56 -9.91 22.70
N SER A 119 -21.40 -8.85 23.48
CA SER A 119 -21.21 -7.48 22.97
C SER A 119 -19.96 -7.38 22.08
N PRO A 120 -19.93 -6.51 21.07
CA PRO A 120 -18.75 -6.32 20.23
C PRO A 120 -17.52 -5.95 21.08
N PRO A 121 -16.34 -6.51 20.77
CA PRO A 121 -15.10 -6.19 21.50
C PRO A 121 -14.79 -4.69 21.47
N ARG A 122 -14.47 -4.11 22.64
CA ARG A 122 -14.15 -2.69 22.78
C ARG A 122 -12.66 -2.49 22.95
N ILE A 123 -12.08 -1.49 22.27
CA ILE A 123 -10.67 -1.15 22.47
C ILE A 123 -10.53 -0.43 23.82
N VAL A 124 -9.77 -1.03 24.74
CA VAL A 124 -9.50 -0.52 26.08
C VAL A 124 -8.08 0.01 26.27
N GLY A 125 -7.18 -0.30 25.30
CA GLY A 125 -5.79 0.17 25.34
C GLY A 125 -5.17 0.26 23.96
N ARG A 126 -4.26 1.22 23.77
CA ARG A 126 -3.41 1.39 22.59
C ARG A 126 -2.03 1.83 23.03
N SER A 127 -0.98 1.35 22.36
CA SER A 127 0.39 1.82 22.52
C SER A 127 1.21 1.57 21.25
N ALA A 128 2.25 2.37 21.04
CA ALA A 128 3.28 2.17 20.02
C ALA A 128 4.63 1.73 20.63
N ASP A 129 4.67 1.50 21.96
CA ASP A 129 5.88 1.07 22.63
C ASP A 129 6.21 -0.39 22.31
N ALA A 130 7.49 -0.73 22.37
CA ALA A 130 7.94 -2.11 22.13
C ALA A 130 7.46 -3.07 23.23
N GLU A 131 7.46 -2.59 24.48
CA GLU A 131 7.06 -3.35 25.67
C GLU A 131 6.09 -2.52 26.54
N PRO A 132 4.83 -2.34 26.09
CA PRO A 132 3.88 -1.53 26.84
C PRO A 132 3.44 -2.18 28.14
N LEU A 133 3.11 -1.33 29.12
CA LEU A 133 2.47 -1.70 30.37
C LEU A 133 1.08 -1.08 30.44
N PHE A 134 0.05 -1.90 30.53
CA PHE A 134 -1.33 -1.47 30.72
C PHE A 134 -1.79 -1.81 32.13
N SER A 135 -2.61 -0.95 32.71
CA SER A 135 -3.33 -1.22 33.97
C SER A 135 -4.80 -1.41 33.62
N LEU A 136 -5.30 -2.63 33.74
CA LEU A 136 -6.64 -3.03 33.30
C LEU A 136 -7.34 -3.83 34.41
N GLU A 137 -8.66 -3.87 34.36
CA GLU A 137 -9.45 -4.73 35.24
C GLU A 137 -9.21 -6.21 34.94
N PRO A 138 -9.26 -7.12 35.91
CA PRO A 138 -9.23 -8.56 35.65
C PRO A 138 -10.36 -8.96 34.67
N GLY A 139 -10.01 -9.73 33.63
CA GLY A 139 -10.97 -10.11 32.59
C GLY A 139 -10.31 -10.76 31.38
N THR A 140 -11.11 -11.03 30.35
CA THR A 140 -10.63 -11.63 29.09
C THR A 140 -10.41 -10.55 28.04
N TYR A 141 -9.23 -10.60 27.44
CA TYR A 141 -8.78 -9.63 26.45
C TYR A 141 -8.26 -10.30 25.19
N LEU A 142 -8.51 -9.66 24.04
CA LEU A 142 -7.85 -9.99 22.79
C LEU A 142 -6.71 -8.98 22.57
N LEU A 143 -5.49 -9.47 22.59
CA LEU A 143 -4.28 -8.70 22.29
C LEU A 143 -4.10 -8.69 20.77
N HIS A 144 -3.93 -7.53 20.17
CA HIS A 144 -3.60 -7.36 18.76
C HIS A 144 -2.32 -6.54 18.66
N ALA A 145 -1.27 -7.11 18.10
CA ALA A 145 -0.01 -6.46 17.78
C ALA A 145 0.15 -6.36 16.26
N ALA A 146 0.28 -5.16 15.73
CA ALA A 146 0.54 -4.91 14.32
C ALA A 146 1.99 -4.47 14.11
N TYR A 147 2.59 -4.93 12.99
CA TYR A 147 3.94 -4.59 12.55
C TYR A 147 3.93 -4.38 11.03
N GLY A 148 3.70 -3.14 10.60
CA GLY A 148 3.44 -2.83 9.19
C GLY A 148 2.15 -3.50 8.70
N PHE A 149 2.25 -4.32 7.66
CA PHE A 149 1.13 -5.08 7.10
C PHE A 149 0.90 -6.43 7.80
N ALA A 150 1.83 -6.84 8.68
CA ALA A 150 1.70 -8.06 9.47
C ALA A 150 1.04 -7.79 10.81
N SER A 151 0.39 -8.78 11.39
CA SER A 151 -0.17 -8.70 12.73
C SER A 151 -0.22 -10.07 13.39
N GLY A 152 -0.22 -10.06 14.73
CA GLY A 152 -0.48 -11.22 15.56
C GLY A 152 -1.59 -10.92 16.54
N THR A 153 -2.38 -11.94 16.89
CA THR A 153 -3.43 -11.84 17.88
C THR A 153 -3.29 -12.93 18.92
N LYS A 154 -3.62 -12.63 20.18
CA LYS A 154 -3.63 -13.61 21.26
C LYS A 154 -4.73 -13.29 22.24
N ARG A 155 -5.57 -14.28 22.57
CA ARG A 155 -6.54 -14.17 23.65
C ARG A 155 -5.88 -14.50 24.97
N VAL A 156 -6.12 -13.69 26.00
CA VAL A 156 -5.55 -13.85 27.33
C VAL A 156 -6.58 -13.56 28.41
N THR A 157 -6.42 -14.19 29.60
CA THR A 157 -7.20 -13.86 30.76
C THR A 157 -6.30 -13.18 31.79
N LEU A 158 -6.57 -11.91 32.08
CA LEU A 158 -5.86 -11.12 33.07
C LEU A 158 -6.44 -11.38 34.45
N GLY A 159 -5.65 -11.95 35.34
CA GLY A 159 -5.99 -12.11 36.74
C GLY A 159 -5.55 -10.90 37.60
N PRO A 160 -5.93 -10.85 38.87
CA PRO A 160 -5.60 -9.74 39.81
C PRO A 160 -4.10 -9.57 40.05
N GLN A 161 -3.31 -10.62 39.85
CA GLN A 161 -1.85 -10.60 40.02
C GLN A 161 -1.09 -9.96 38.83
N GLY A 162 -1.81 -9.63 37.77
CA GLY A 162 -1.20 -9.16 36.51
C GLY A 162 -0.74 -10.31 35.64
N LEU A 163 -0.27 -9.92 34.43
CA LEU A 163 0.14 -10.88 33.40
C LEU A 163 1.29 -10.30 32.57
N ARG A 164 2.24 -11.17 32.18
CA ARG A 164 3.24 -10.86 31.16
C ARG A 164 3.04 -11.80 29.99
N GLU A 165 2.83 -11.22 28.81
CA GLU A 165 2.53 -11.98 27.61
C GLU A 165 3.38 -11.60 26.40
N GLN A 166 3.61 -12.59 25.56
CA GLN A 166 4.31 -12.43 24.28
C GLN A 166 3.38 -12.79 23.12
N VAL A 167 3.38 -11.94 22.10
CA VAL A 167 2.62 -12.14 20.86
C VAL A 167 3.60 -12.42 19.71
N ALA A 168 3.43 -13.54 19.04
CA ALA A 168 4.20 -13.88 17.85
C ALA A 168 3.59 -13.20 16.63
N ILE A 169 4.46 -12.58 15.79
CA ILE A 169 4.08 -11.94 14.53
C ILE A 169 4.99 -12.50 13.46
N SER A 170 4.50 -13.44 12.65
CA SER A 170 5.27 -13.97 11.51
C SER A 170 5.41 -12.90 10.44
N ALA A 171 6.47 -12.11 10.53
CA ALA A 171 6.73 -10.97 9.67
C ALA A 171 8.20 -10.81 9.33
N GLY A 172 8.47 -10.30 8.13
CA GLY A 172 9.80 -9.90 7.69
C GLY A 172 9.79 -8.50 7.06
N GLY A 173 10.97 -8.01 6.73
CA GLY A 173 11.17 -6.81 5.94
C GLY A 173 11.43 -7.16 4.48
N LEU A 174 10.96 -6.33 3.56
CA LEU A 174 11.28 -6.37 2.14
C LEU A 174 11.84 -5.02 1.72
N SER A 175 13.04 -5.03 1.14
CA SER A 175 13.69 -3.87 0.53
C SER A 175 13.90 -4.16 -0.95
N LEU A 176 13.44 -3.26 -1.83
CA LEU A 176 13.43 -3.47 -3.27
C LEU A 176 14.34 -2.46 -3.97
N GLY A 177 15.13 -2.96 -4.89
CA GLY A 177 15.98 -2.19 -5.78
C GLY A 177 15.82 -2.62 -7.24
N GLY A 178 16.44 -1.87 -8.14
CA GLY A 178 16.54 -2.22 -9.55
C GLY A 178 17.91 -1.91 -10.11
N SER A 179 18.28 -2.64 -11.16
CA SER A 179 19.53 -2.40 -11.90
C SER A 179 19.32 -2.58 -13.41
N ILE A 180 20.26 -2.02 -14.18
CA ILE A 180 20.44 -2.31 -15.61
C ILE A 180 21.85 -2.90 -15.74
N GLY A 181 21.94 -4.18 -16.10
CA GLY A 181 23.20 -4.92 -15.92
C GLY A 181 23.65 -4.84 -14.46
N ASP A 182 24.90 -4.39 -14.24
CA ASP A 182 25.48 -4.20 -12.90
C ASP A 182 25.24 -2.80 -12.31
N ALA A 183 24.71 -1.86 -13.09
CA ALA A 183 24.52 -0.48 -12.65
C ALA A 183 23.19 -0.33 -11.89
N PRO A 184 23.21 0.14 -10.63
CA PRO A 184 21.99 0.36 -9.87
C PRO A 184 21.18 1.55 -10.44
N ILE A 185 19.85 1.39 -10.48
CA ILE A 185 18.92 2.46 -10.83
C ILE A 185 18.65 3.31 -9.60
N ALA A 186 18.63 4.65 -9.78
CA ALA A 186 18.33 5.56 -8.69
C ALA A 186 16.94 5.28 -8.09
N PRO A 187 16.78 5.18 -6.76
CA PRO A 187 15.53 4.84 -6.10
C PRO A 187 14.33 5.70 -6.51
N ALA A 188 14.56 6.98 -6.81
CA ALA A 188 13.51 7.91 -7.23
C ALA A 188 12.92 7.61 -8.61
N GLN A 189 13.60 6.78 -9.42
CA GLN A 189 13.16 6.38 -10.77
C GLN A 189 12.47 5.02 -10.78
N LEU A 190 12.36 4.37 -9.61
CA LEU A 190 11.75 3.05 -9.44
C LEU A 190 10.44 3.15 -8.67
N GLY A 191 9.42 2.54 -9.21
CA GLY A 191 8.16 2.25 -8.54
C GLY A 191 7.96 0.75 -8.40
N PHE A 192 7.42 0.30 -7.27
CA PHE A 192 7.13 -1.10 -7.03
C PHE A 192 5.68 -1.27 -6.61
N GLN A 193 5.06 -2.32 -7.13
CA GLN A 193 3.77 -2.81 -6.67
C GLN A 193 3.97 -4.21 -6.10
N ILE A 194 3.46 -4.44 -4.90
CA ILE A 194 3.62 -5.68 -4.15
C ILE A 194 2.27 -6.37 -4.07
N PHE A 195 2.17 -7.59 -4.60
CA PHE A 195 0.94 -8.37 -4.65
C PHE A 195 1.07 -9.66 -3.85
N VAL A 196 -0.02 -10.10 -3.23
CA VAL A 196 -0.18 -11.48 -2.77
C VAL A 196 -0.72 -12.30 -3.92
N PRO A 197 -0.04 -13.38 -4.35
CA PRO A 197 -0.55 -14.26 -5.39
C PRO A 197 -1.91 -14.85 -5.00
N LEU A 198 -2.84 -14.91 -5.94
CA LEU A 198 -4.13 -15.53 -5.79
C LEU A 198 -4.31 -16.58 -6.88
N GLN A 199 -4.92 -17.73 -6.52
CA GLN A 199 -5.24 -18.76 -7.51
C GLN A 199 -6.24 -18.19 -8.54
N GLY A 200 -5.91 -18.36 -9.82
CA GLY A 200 -6.75 -17.90 -10.94
C GLY A 200 -6.64 -16.41 -11.29
N ASN A 201 -5.76 -15.66 -10.66
CA ASN A 201 -5.46 -14.27 -11.02
C ASN A 201 -3.95 -14.11 -11.27
N SER A 202 -3.58 -13.64 -12.46
CA SER A 202 -2.19 -13.52 -12.88
C SER A 202 -1.37 -12.49 -12.08
N GLU A 203 -2.01 -11.47 -11.52
CA GLU A 203 -1.34 -10.43 -10.73
C GLU A 203 -1.54 -10.59 -9.23
N GLY A 204 -2.65 -11.22 -8.80
CA GLY A 204 -2.96 -11.36 -7.39
C GLY A 204 -3.65 -10.12 -6.79
N ARG A 205 -3.63 -10.00 -5.46
CA ARG A 205 -4.20 -8.87 -4.72
C ARG A 205 -3.11 -7.88 -4.32
N LEU A 206 -3.22 -6.63 -4.75
CA LEU A 206 -2.31 -5.56 -4.36
C LEU A 206 -2.32 -5.38 -2.83
N VAL A 207 -1.13 -5.41 -2.23
CA VAL A 207 -0.90 -5.12 -0.81
C VAL A 207 -0.57 -3.65 -0.63
N THR A 208 0.45 -3.17 -1.37
CA THR A 208 0.91 -1.79 -1.30
C THR A 208 1.78 -1.42 -2.50
N ASN A 209 1.98 -0.12 -2.68
CA ASN A 209 3.03 0.43 -3.53
C ASN A 209 4.23 0.77 -2.65
N ALA A 210 5.45 0.65 -3.20
CA ALA A 210 6.68 1.00 -2.53
C ALA A 210 7.64 1.74 -3.48
N ARG A 211 8.58 2.48 -2.92
CA ARG A 211 9.68 3.14 -3.65
C ARG A 211 10.95 2.33 -3.51
N GLY A 212 11.91 2.60 -4.39
CA GLY A 212 13.24 1.98 -4.30
C GLY A 212 13.89 2.25 -2.95
N GLY A 213 14.43 1.21 -2.30
CA GLY A 213 15.08 1.28 -0.99
C GLY A 213 14.16 1.45 0.22
N GLU A 214 12.85 1.51 0.02
CA GLU A 214 11.89 1.56 1.12
C GLU A 214 11.77 0.19 1.80
N LEU A 215 11.83 0.17 3.15
CA LEU A 215 11.62 -1.05 3.93
C LEU A 215 10.13 -1.28 4.18
N VAL A 216 9.56 -2.26 3.50
CA VAL A 216 8.17 -2.68 3.67
C VAL A 216 8.10 -3.87 4.62
N ARG A 217 7.29 -3.78 5.68
CA ARG A 217 7.09 -4.85 6.67
C ARG A 217 5.87 -5.66 6.30
N LEU A 218 6.09 -6.94 5.96
CA LEU A 218 5.08 -7.84 5.41
C LEU A 218 4.96 -9.12 6.25
N PRO A 219 3.79 -9.78 6.26
CA PRO A 219 3.70 -11.16 6.71
C PRO A 219 4.71 -12.06 6.00
N GLU A 220 5.16 -13.10 6.68
CA GLU A 220 5.94 -14.17 6.03
C GLU A 220 5.14 -14.76 4.87
N GLY A 221 5.77 -14.92 3.70
CA GLY A 221 5.11 -15.44 2.50
C GLY A 221 5.84 -15.11 1.21
N THR A 222 5.27 -15.53 0.09
CA THR A 222 5.75 -15.21 -1.25
C THR A 222 4.89 -14.08 -1.84
N TYR A 223 5.55 -13.09 -2.44
CA TYR A 223 4.91 -11.91 -3.02
C TYR A 223 5.31 -11.78 -4.48
N HIS A 224 4.34 -11.45 -5.32
CA HIS A 224 4.58 -11.06 -6.70
C HIS A 224 4.91 -9.57 -6.75
N ILE A 225 6.09 -9.22 -7.26
CA ILE A 225 6.59 -7.85 -7.34
C ILE A 225 6.56 -7.39 -8.79
N VAL A 226 5.93 -6.27 -9.04
CA VAL A 226 5.99 -5.56 -10.32
C VAL A 226 6.81 -4.29 -10.11
N SER A 227 7.94 -4.20 -10.80
CA SER A 227 8.83 -3.04 -10.80
C SER A 227 8.67 -2.24 -12.08
N THR A 228 8.53 -0.93 -11.97
CA THR A 228 8.48 0.00 -13.10
C THR A 228 9.66 0.95 -13.02
N TYR A 229 10.43 1.06 -14.09
CA TYR A 229 11.51 2.03 -14.25
C TYR A 229 11.05 3.16 -15.16
N GLY A 230 10.99 4.36 -14.60
CA GLY A 230 10.40 5.52 -15.29
C GLY A 230 8.87 5.44 -15.35
N ASP A 231 8.30 5.95 -16.44
CA ASP A 231 6.85 6.16 -16.60
C ASP A 231 6.30 5.61 -17.92
N SER A 232 7.00 4.64 -18.54
CA SER A 232 6.53 4.02 -19.78
C SER A 232 6.44 2.48 -19.66
N ASN A 233 7.14 1.72 -20.49
CA ASN A 233 6.98 0.27 -20.60
C ASN A 233 8.14 -0.55 -20.00
N ALA A 234 9.08 0.08 -19.31
CA ALA A 234 10.20 -0.63 -18.68
C ALA A 234 9.76 -1.29 -17.36
N ILE A 235 9.07 -2.43 -17.48
CA ILE A 235 8.46 -3.18 -16.37
C ILE A 235 9.17 -4.51 -16.20
N GLN A 236 9.44 -4.88 -14.93
CA GLN A 236 9.95 -6.18 -14.54
C GLN A 236 9.07 -6.81 -13.46
N ARG A 237 9.02 -8.15 -13.47
CA ARG A 237 8.23 -8.94 -12.51
C ARG A 237 9.11 -10.02 -11.89
N ALA A 238 8.93 -10.27 -10.60
CA ALA A 238 9.61 -11.34 -9.88
C ALA A 238 8.77 -11.78 -8.68
N ASP A 239 8.90 -13.05 -8.31
CA ASP A 239 8.35 -13.55 -7.05
C ASP A 239 9.45 -13.53 -6.00
N VAL A 240 9.16 -12.92 -4.85
CA VAL A 240 10.10 -12.74 -3.75
C VAL A 240 9.53 -13.35 -2.48
N LYS A 241 10.31 -14.18 -1.80
CA LYS A 241 9.96 -14.76 -0.51
C LYS A 241 10.42 -13.88 0.63
N VAL A 242 9.49 -13.51 1.50
CA VAL A 242 9.74 -12.81 2.76
C VAL A 242 9.77 -13.82 3.89
N GLU A 243 10.85 -13.86 4.65
CA GLU A 243 11.04 -14.76 5.80
C GLU A 243 10.89 -14.01 7.12
N SER A 244 10.30 -14.68 8.11
CA SER A 244 10.08 -14.10 9.42
C SER A 244 11.40 -13.71 10.12
N GLY A 245 11.43 -12.53 10.72
CA GLY A 245 12.57 -12.00 11.47
C GLY A 245 13.77 -11.55 10.62
N ARG A 246 13.64 -11.54 9.28
CA ARG A 246 14.69 -11.15 8.35
C ARG A 246 14.29 -9.99 7.46
N VAL A 247 15.29 -9.29 6.95
CA VAL A 247 15.12 -8.37 5.82
C VAL A 247 15.57 -9.08 4.55
N THR A 248 14.70 -9.15 3.58
CA THR A 248 14.98 -9.64 2.23
C THR A 248 15.27 -8.44 1.34
N ASP A 249 16.49 -8.36 0.82
CA ASP A 249 16.87 -7.38 -0.20
C ASP A 249 16.76 -8.04 -1.57
N ALA A 250 15.93 -7.47 -2.46
CA ALA A 250 15.73 -8.00 -3.80
C ALA A 250 15.95 -6.90 -4.84
N THR A 251 16.80 -7.21 -5.84
CA THR A 251 17.10 -6.33 -6.97
C THR A 251 16.49 -6.90 -8.25
N LEU A 252 15.62 -6.14 -8.92
CA LEU A 252 15.05 -6.51 -10.21
C LEU A 252 15.89 -5.94 -11.34
N HIS A 253 16.30 -6.81 -12.29
CA HIS A 253 17.14 -6.43 -13.41
C HIS A 253 16.27 -5.95 -14.58
N HIS A 254 16.28 -4.64 -14.83
CA HIS A 254 15.58 -4.04 -15.95
C HIS A 254 16.40 -4.14 -17.23
N ARG A 255 15.73 -4.40 -18.34
CA ARG A 255 16.28 -4.32 -19.69
C ARG A 255 15.68 -3.08 -20.37
N ALA A 256 16.34 -1.93 -20.21
CA ALA A 256 15.83 -0.65 -20.65
C ALA A 256 16.99 0.33 -20.89
N ALA A 257 16.69 1.43 -21.59
CA ALA A 257 17.59 2.56 -21.72
C ALA A 257 16.82 3.87 -21.74
N ARG A 258 17.51 4.96 -21.45
CA ARG A 258 17.02 6.33 -21.61
C ARG A 258 17.32 6.81 -23.02
N VAL A 259 16.29 7.30 -23.70
CA VAL A 259 16.43 7.92 -25.03
C VAL A 259 16.00 9.38 -24.97
N THR A 260 16.77 10.25 -25.62
CA THR A 260 16.42 11.65 -25.85
C THR A 260 15.88 11.78 -27.27
N LEU A 261 14.67 12.29 -27.41
CA LEU A 261 14.02 12.45 -28.71
C LEU A 261 14.29 13.83 -29.28
N LYS A 262 14.62 13.89 -30.57
CA LYS A 262 14.92 15.13 -31.29
C LYS A 262 14.31 15.15 -32.68
N LEU A 263 13.73 16.28 -33.11
CA LEU A 263 13.43 16.55 -34.48
C LEU A 263 14.43 17.59 -34.99
N VAL A 264 15.16 17.30 -36.04
CA VAL A 264 16.24 18.15 -36.58
C VAL A 264 16.11 18.34 -38.10
N ALA A 265 16.53 19.47 -38.61
CA ALA A 265 16.56 19.72 -40.05
C ALA A 265 17.65 18.89 -40.76
N ALA A 266 18.78 18.68 -40.12
CA ALA A 266 19.91 17.88 -40.56
C ALA A 266 20.50 17.11 -39.42
N ALA A 267 21.17 15.99 -39.66
CA ALA A 267 21.82 15.17 -38.62
C ALA A 267 22.79 16.00 -37.79
N GLY A 268 22.67 15.93 -36.47
CA GLY A 268 23.46 16.71 -35.49
C GLY A 268 23.06 18.19 -35.45
N GLY A 269 21.99 18.61 -36.11
CA GLY A 269 21.47 19.97 -36.12
C GLY A 269 20.74 20.34 -34.83
N GLU A 270 20.33 21.60 -34.72
CA GLU A 270 19.52 22.11 -33.63
C GLU A 270 18.11 21.49 -33.67
N ALA A 271 17.60 21.11 -32.49
CA ALA A 271 16.30 20.50 -32.37
C ALA A 271 15.17 21.54 -32.37
N PHE A 272 14.08 21.23 -33.09
CA PHE A 272 12.89 22.07 -33.11
C PHE A 272 12.19 22.09 -31.75
N ALA A 273 11.92 23.28 -31.25
CA ALA A 273 11.15 23.47 -30.01
C ALA A 273 9.66 23.15 -30.23
N GLY A 274 8.99 22.68 -29.19
CA GLY A 274 7.53 22.44 -29.23
C GLY A 274 7.10 21.27 -30.11
N THR A 275 8.01 20.39 -30.50
CA THR A 275 7.70 19.17 -31.23
C THR A 275 6.91 18.19 -30.34
N ALA A 276 5.82 17.64 -30.88
CA ALA A 276 5.07 16.57 -30.26
C ALA A 276 5.59 15.21 -30.76
N PHE A 277 6.05 14.38 -29.84
CA PHE A 277 6.57 13.05 -30.11
C PHE A 277 5.61 11.97 -29.64
N SER A 278 5.43 10.92 -30.45
CA SER A 278 4.75 9.69 -30.06
C SER A 278 5.69 8.52 -30.32
N VAL A 279 5.98 7.74 -29.29
CA VAL A 279 6.75 6.48 -29.38
C VAL A 279 5.76 5.35 -29.47
N LEU A 280 5.87 4.52 -30.51
CA LEU A 280 4.97 3.41 -30.77
C LEU A 280 5.73 2.08 -30.81
N THR A 281 5.02 0.99 -30.58
CA THR A 281 5.48 -0.34 -30.97
C THR A 281 5.47 -0.47 -32.50
N PRO A 282 6.19 -1.43 -33.10
CA PRO A 282 6.06 -1.72 -34.56
C PRO A 282 4.63 -2.10 -34.98
N GLY A 283 3.79 -2.54 -34.03
CA GLY A 283 2.36 -2.84 -34.23
C GLY A 283 1.44 -1.62 -34.24
N GLY A 284 1.98 -0.42 -33.92
CA GLY A 284 1.22 0.83 -33.91
C GLY A 284 0.64 1.23 -32.55
N ASP A 285 0.89 0.46 -31.47
CA ASP A 285 0.43 0.82 -30.13
C ASP A 285 1.28 1.96 -29.56
N VAL A 286 0.64 3.00 -29.04
CA VAL A 286 1.34 4.13 -28.43
C VAL A 286 1.86 3.72 -27.04
N ILE A 287 3.18 3.81 -26.86
CA ILE A 287 3.86 3.55 -25.59
C ILE A 287 3.99 4.82 -24.75
N ARG A 288 4.41 5.93 -25.40
CA ARG A 288 4.66 7.20 -24.72
C ARG A 288 4.45 8.39 -25.66
N GLU A 289 3.90 9.45 -25.12
CA GLU A 289 3.86 10.76 -25.76
C GLU A 289 4.67 11.77 -24.95
N ALA A 290 5.35 12.68 -25.63
CA ALA A 290 6.15 13.74 -25.03
C ALA A 290 6.17 14.98 -25.93
N ILE A 291 6.32 16.15 -25.33
CA ILE A 291 6.41 17.43 -26.05
C ILE A 291 7.65 18.17 -25.60
N GLY A 292 8.40 18.74 -26.54
CA GLY A 292 9.60 19.54 -26.24
C GLY A 292 10.64 19.46 -27.34
N ALA A 293 11.80 20.10 -27.11
CA ALA A 293 12.95 20.00 -28.01
C ALA A 293 13.79 18.73 -27.74
N PHE A 294 13.89 18.34 -26.46
CA PHE A 294 14.74 17.24 -25.96
C PHE A 294 14.03 16.39 -24.89
N PRO A 295 12.81 15.90 -25.13
CA PRO A 295 12.16 15.08 -24.14
C PRO A 295 12.92 13.76 -23.95
N GLN A 296 13.11 13.35 -22.67
CA GLN A 296 13.73 12.11 -22.32
C GLN A 296 12.65 11.09 -21.93
N VAL A 297 12.75 9.89 -22.46
CA VAL A 297 11.87 8.78 -22.16
C VAL A 297 12.68 7.54 -21.81
N ILE A 298 12.18 6.73 -20.88
CA ILE A 298 12.78 5.45 -20.53
C ILE A 298 11.96 4.37 -21.22
N LEU A 299 12.61 3.57 -22.08
CA LEU A 299 11.95 2.52 -22.85
C LEU A 299 12.58 1.16 -22.54
N ALA A 300 11.77 0.13 -22.53
CA ALA A 300 12.27 -1.24 -22.50
C ALA A 300 13.09 -1.53 -23.75
N GLU A 301 14.00 -2.50 -23.68
CA GLU A 301 14.72 -3.02 -24.84
C GLU A 301 13.74 -3.53 -25.89
N GLY A 302 13.92 -3.13 -27.15
CA GLY A 302 13.04 -3.52 -28.26
C GLY A 302 13.10 -2.58 -29.45
N ASP A 303 12.26 -2.85 -30.43
CA ASP A 303 12.11 -2.04 -31.64
C ASP A 303 10.90 -1.11 -31.49
N TYR A 304 11.04 0.13 -31.99
CA TYR A 304 10.04 1.20 -31.85
C TYR A 304 9.96 2.05 -33.11
N VAL A 305 8.82 2.71 -33.26
CA VAL A 305 8.59 3.76 -34.27
C VAL A 305 8.43 5.09 -33.51
N LEU A 306 9.25 6.08 -33.86
CA LEU A 306 9.10 7.45 -33.36
C LEU A 306 8.38 8.29 -34.40
N ILE A 307 7.26 8.88 -34.03
CA ILE A 307 6.54 9.88 -34.78
C ILE A 307 6.78 11.25 -34.16
N ALA A 308 7.25 12.21 -34.96
CA ALA A 308 7.40 13.61 -34.61
C ALA A 308 6.41 14.47 -35.40
N ARG A 309 5.64 15.32 -34.69
CA ARG A 309 4.70 16.28 -35.34
C ARG A 309 5.15 17.69 -34.98
N GLN A 310 5.33 18.48 -36.06
CA GLN A 310 5.76 19.87 -35.96
C GLN A 310 5.01 20.71 -37.04
N GLU A 311 4.30 21.76 -36.59
CA GLU A 311 3.60 22.70 -37.48
C GLU A 311 2.69 22.03 -38.54
N GLY A 312 1.99 20.95 -38.14
CA GLY A 312 1.09 20.18 -39.02
C GLY A 312 1.78 19.15 -39.91
N GLN A 313 3.11 19.09 -39.91
CA GLN A 313 3.88 18.06 -40.62
C GLN A 313 4.15 16.86 -39.67
N VAL A 314 4.27 15.68 -40.30
CA VAL A 314 4.51 14.41 -39.58
C VAL A 314 5.74 13.75 -40.16
N PHE A 315 6.68 13.43 -39.29
CA PHE A 315 7.92 12.74 -39.59
C PHE A 315 8.00 11.45 -38.81
N SER A 316 8.63 10.41 -39.35
CA SER A 316 8.79 9.14 -38.63
C SER A 316 10.19 8.56 -38.78
N ARG A 317 10.59 7.77 -37.78
CA ARG A 317 11.84 7.02 -37.76
C ARG A 317 11.71 5.76 -36.99
N ASP A 318 12.13 4.62 -37.54
CA ASP A 318 12.30 3.38 -36.79
C ASP A 318 13.60 3.42 -36.02
N PHE A 319 13.58 2.91 -34.80
CA PHE A 319 14.78 2.82 -33.97
C PHE A 319 14.70 1.61 -33.01
N LYS A 320 15.87 1.20 -32.54
CA LYS A 320 16.00 0.10 -31.58
C LYS A 320 16.55 0.61 -30.26
N VAL A 321 15.99 0.15 -29.15
CA VAL A 321 16.51 0.37 -27.80
C VAL A 321 17.30 -0.87 -27.36
N GLU A 322 18.54 -0.66 -26.93
CA GLU A 322 19.42 -1.68 -26.36
C GLU A 322 19.62 -1.38 -24.90
N SER A 323 19.54 -2.43 -24.06
CA SER A 323 19.62 -2.29 -22.60
C SER A 323 20.93 -1.65 -22.15
N GLY A 324 20.82 -0.59 -21.34
CA GLY A 324 21.97 0.15 -20.77
C GLY A 324 22.67 1.09 -21.73
N LEU A 325 22.18 1.22 -22.99
CA LEU A 325 22.76 2.12 -23.98
C LEU A 325 21.88 3.36 -24.15
N ASP A 326 22.14 4.38 -23.34
CA ASP A 326 21.45 5.67 -23.43
C ASP A 326 21.92 6.41 -24.69
N ARG A 327 20.96 6.94 -25.47
CA ARG A 327 21.27 7.65 -26.74
C ARG A 327 20.20 8.63 -27.19
N ASP A 328 20.60 9.50 -28.10
CA ASP A 328 19.72 10.42 -28.79
C ASP A 328 19.12 9.77 -30.03
N ILE A 329 17.82 9.95 -30.25
CA ILE A 329 17.09 9.52 -31.42
C ILE A 329 16.67 10.76 -32.21
N GLU A 330 17.31 10.99 -33.33
CA GLU A 330 17.05 12.12 -34.20
C GLU A 330 16.07 11.73 -35.34
N VAL A 331 14.97 12.44 -35.48
CA VAL A 331 14.09 12.39 -36.66
C VAL A 331 14.47 13.54 -37.59
N LEU A 332 14.60 13.28 -38.87
CA LEU A 332 14.91 14.30 -39.84
C LEU A 332 13.62 14.90 -40.41
N ALA A 333 13.50 16.23 -40.40
CA ALA A 333 12.41 17.00 -40.93
C ALA A 333 12.54 17.15 -42.46
N ARG A 334 12.37 16.02 -43.20
CA ARG A 334 12.46 15.98 -44.67
C ARG A 334 11.61 14.83 -45.23
#